data_b9fe57f6fa3ffc9ae64d01a6039ac48e
#
_entry.id   b9fe57f6fa3ffc9ae64d01a6039ac48e
#
_cell.length_a   1.000
_cell.length_b   1.000
_cell.length_c   1.000
_cell.angle_alpha   90.00
_cell.angle_beta   90.00
_cell.angle_gamma   90.00
#
_symmetry.space_group_name_H-M   'P 1'
#
loop_
_entity.id
_entity.type
_entity.pdbx_description
1 polymer ?
#
loop_
_entity_poly.entity_id
_entity_poly.type
_entity_poly.pdbx_seq_one_letter_code
_entity_poly.pdbx_strand_id
1 'polypeptide(L)'
;MNARRGVLSAGSFCVDFNKSILRWPEQDTVTEVVRIDRQGGGSGYNMAIDLERLDPGFPVEAMGVIGADDLGRFLCAECDAHGVARAGLRALPGGATMSVDAINVLETGRRTHFFHSCAGAAMTPGHFDFSATRARILHLGLPGAHAAMDVPWRDDANGWVAVLKAARRAGLRTNLELMTTSAGRLAELGRPCLPHLDFLIVNDFEIGALAGLPTRRPDDSTDVAAVGRAIAVLLERGAMDWVVAHFPEGAVAGGRDGTRLALGSVAMPASEVAGVNGAGDAFAAGMIYGLHEGWPIADCLRLAHSSAAASMRAVSTTEGVAPVAECLALAEKWGLRPAPG
;
A
#
# COMPACT_ATOMS: atom_id res chain seq x y z
N MET A 1 -25.36 -16.42 -10.49
CA MET A 1 -24.23 -15.50 -10.71
C MET A 1 -23.08 -16.03 -9.84
N ASN A 2 -21.91 -16.32 -10.44
CA ASN A 2 -20.76 -16.74 -9.61
C ASN A 2 -20.41 -15.61 -8.62
N ALA A 3 -20.17 -15.97 -7.37
CA ALA A 3 -19.76 -15.02 -6.34
C ALA A 3 -18.42 -14.35 -6.78
N ARG A 4 -18.29 -13.03 -6.57
CA ARG A 4 -17.04 -12.31 -6.81
C ARG A 4 -15.92 -12.86 -5.92
N ARG A 5 -14.72 -13.02 -6.47
CA ARG A 5 -13.54 -13.48 -5.76
C ARG A 5 -12.29 -12.74 -6.25
N GLY A 6 -11.35 -12.54 -5.35
CA GLY A 6 -10.06 -11.92 -5.65
C GLY A 6 -10.04 -10.42 -5.40
N VAL A 7 -8.89 -9.83 -5.70
CA VAL A 7 -8.60 -8.41 -5.50
C VAL A 7 -8.23 -7.77 -6.82
N LEU A 8 -8.83 -6.62 -7.09
CA LEU A 8 -8.40 -5.71 -8.13
C LEU A 8 -7.45 -4.70 -7.49
N SER A 9 -6.16 -4.85 -7.79
CA SER A 9 -5.13 -3.92 -7.36
C SER A 9 -4.95 -2.82 -8.39
N ALA A 10 -5.15 -1.56 -8.01
CA ALA A 10 -5.31 -0.49 -8.97
C ALA A 10 -4.59 0.80 -8.57
N GLY A 11 -4.23 1.57 -9.59
CA GLY A 11 -3.61 2.90 -9.45
C GLY A 11 -2.13 2.89 -9.81
N SER A 12 -1.24 3.00 -8.84
CA SER A 12 0.20 3.19 -9.07
C SER A 12 0.92 1.90 -9.47
N PHE A 13 1.51 1.92 -10.66
CA PHE A 13 2.46 0.95 -11.16
C PHE A 13 3.71 1.71 -11.61
N CYS A 14 4.84 1.50 -10.97
CA CYS A 14 6.10 2.17 -11.28
C CYS A 14 7.26 1.19 -11.28
N VAL A 15 8.41 1.65 -11.74
CA VAL A 15 9.67 0.92 -11.64
C VAL A 15 10.58 1.64 -10.66
N ASP A 16 11.03 0.93 -9.64
CA ASP A 16 11.95 1.42 -8.64
C ASP A 16 13.39 1.06 -9.03
N PHE A 17 14.25 2.06 -9.10
CA PHE A 17 15.69 1.94 -9.23
C PHE A 17 16.33 2.14 -7.85
N ASN A 18 16.59 1.05 -7.15
CA ASN A 18 17.28 1.08 -5.86
C ASN A 18 18.77 1.27 -6.09
N LYS A 19 19.26 2.47 -5.81
CA LYS A 19 20.66 2.88 -5.99
C LYS A 19 21.34 3.00 -4.63
N SER A 20 22.44 2.32 -4.42
CA SER A 20 23.24 2.45 -3.19
C SER A 20 24.44 3.35 -3.44
N ILE A 21 24.65 4.28 -2.54
CA ILE A 21 25.83 5.17 -2.47
C ILE A 21 26.47 5.02 -1.09
N LEU A 22 27.78 5.30 -0.96
CA LEU A 22 28.45 5.21 0.34
C LEU A 22 27.95 6.29 1.29
N ARG A 23 27.98 7.53 0.84
CA ARG A 23 27.54 8.72 1.59
C ARG A 23 26.77 9.68 0.69
N TRP A 24 25.93 10.51 1.29
CA TRP A 24 25.25 11.58 0.54
C TRP A 24 26.26 12.61 0.07
N PRO A 25 26.31 12.95 -1.24
CA PRO A 25 27.27 13.91 -1.76
C PRO A 25 26.91 15.35 -1.36
N GLU A 26 27.93 16.20 -1.31
CA GLU A 26 27.70 17.65 -1.31
C GLU A 26 27.18 18.09 -2.69
N GLN A 27 26.47 19.23 -2.71
CA GLN A 27 26.00 19.80 -3.97
C GLN A 27 27.19 20.10 -4.90
N ASP A 28 26.98 19.95 -6.22
CA ASP A 28 28.00 20.17 -7.27
C ASP A 28 29.20 19.20 -7.23
N THR A 29 29.07 18.08 -6.49
CA THR A 29 30.10 17.01 -6.47
C THR A 29 29.62 15.73 -7.16
N VAL A 30 30.54 14.80 -7.41
CA VAL A 30 30.26 13.47 -7.98
C VAL A 30 30.35 12.42 -6.88
N THR A 31 29.38 11.49 -6.86
CA THR A 31 29.45 10.29 -6.04
C THR A 31 29.25 9.05 -6.88
N GLU A 32 29.87 7.94 -6.48
CA GLU A 32 29.69 6.66 -7.14
C GLU A 32 28.42 5.97 -6.66
N VAL A 33 27.64 5.44 -7.59
CA VAL A 33 26.57 4.48 -7.29
C VAL A 33 27.18 3.07 -7.32
N VAL A 34 27.33 2.46 -6.13
CA VAL A 34 28.04 1.17 -5.98
C VAL A 34 27.14 -0.04 -6.30
N ARG A 35 25.82 0.15 -6.31
CA ARG A 35 24.85 -0.90 -6.65
C ARG A 35 23.59 -0.27 -7.24
N ILE A 36 23.02 -0.93 -8.27
CA ILE A 36 21.72 -0.59 -8.84
C ILE A 36 20.92 -1.88 -8.97
N ASP A 37 19.73 -1.91 -8.36
CA ASP A 37 18.74 -2.95 -8.54
C ASP A 37 17.47 -2.33 -9.13
N ARG A 38 16.82 -3.01 -10.06
CA ARG A 38 15.55 -2.61 -10.66
C ARG A 38 14.46 -3.57 -10.26
N GLN A 39 13.33 -3.05 -9.78
CA GLN A 39 12.16 -3.84 -9.41
C GLN A 39 10.87 -3.09 -9.75
N GLY A 40 9.75 -3.81 -9.78
CA GLY A 40 8.43 -3.19 -9.81
C GLY A 40 8.12 -2.53 -8.47
N GLY A 41 7.24 -1.53 -8.49
CA GLY A 41 6.83 -0.77 -7.32
C GLY A 41 5.52 -0.03 -7.53
N GLY A 42 5.13 0.74 -6.52
CA GLY A 42 3.85 1.40 -6.42
C GLY A 42 2.78 0.50 -5.80
N SER A 43 1.79 1.12 -5.14
CA SER A 43 0.78 0.41 -4.36
C SER A 43 0.03 -0.67 -5.15
N GLY A 44 -0.34 -0.36 -6.41
CA GLY A 44 -1.03 -1.31 -7.27
C GLY A 44 -0.16 -2.53 -7.61
N TYR A 45 1.12 -2.32 -7.87
CA TYR A 45 2.06 -3.42 -8.14
C TYR A 45 2.34 -4.22 -6.86
N ASN A 46 2.74 -3.57 -5.77
CA ASN A 46 3.13 -4.23 -4.54
C ASN A 46 2.00 -5.10 -3.99
N MET A 47 0.78 -4.54 -3.87
CA MET A 47 -0.39 -5.30 -3.42
C MET A 47 -0.67 -6.51 -4.31
N ALA A 48 -0.55 -6.37 -5.64
CA ALA A 48 -0.82 -7.46 -6.57
C ALA A 48 0.17 -8.62 -6.39
N ILE A 49 1.46 -8.31 -6.30
CA ILE A 49 2.51 -9.32 -6.15
C ILE A 49 2.49 -9.95 -4.76
N ASP A 50 2.27 -9.15 -3.70
CA ASP A 50 2.20 -9.65 -2.34
C ASP A 50 1.03 -10.62 -2.14
N LEU A 51 -0.14 -10.35 -2.71
CA LEU A 51 -1.30 -11.25 -2.65
C LEU A 51 -1.04 -12.57 -3.37
N GLU A 52 -0.41 -12.52 -4.54
CA GLU A 52 -0.06 -13.73 -5.28
C GLU A 52 0.98 -14.57 -4.53
N ARG A 53 1.97 -13.92 -3.91
CA ARG A 53 2.97 -14.61 -3.07
C ARG A 53 2.38 -15.20 -1.80
N LEU A 54 1.41 -14.54 -1.17
CA LEU A 54 0.70 -15.06 0.00
C LEU A 54 -0.10 -16.33 -0.33
N ASP A 55 -0.75 -16.36 -1.49
CA ASP A 55 -1.56 -17.49 -1.92
C ASP A 55 -1.45 -17.67 -3.44
N PRO A 56 -0.48 -18.46 -3.92
CA PRO A 56 -0.29 -18.70 -5.35
C PRO A 56 -1.57 -19.22 -6.02
N GLY A 57 -2.03 -18.50 -7.03
CA GLY A 57 -3.31 -18.75 -7.70
C GLY A 57 -4.51 -18.04 -7.09
N PHE A 58 -4.32 -17.20 -6.07
CA PHE A 58 -5.35 -16.27 -5.62
C PHE A 58 -5.67 -15.29 -6.76
N PRO A 59 -6.95 -15.06 -7.10
CA PRO A 59 -7.30 -14.20 -8.23
C PRO A 59 -6.91 -12.74 -7.97
N VAL A 60 -5.92 -12.24 -8.70
CA VAL A 60 -5.47 -10.85 -8.66
C VAL A 60 -5.57 -10.23 -10.04
N GLU A 61 -6.23 -9.08 -10.11
CA GLU A 61 -6.34 -8.26 -11.31
C GLU A 61 -5.56 -6.95 -11.10
N ALA A 62 -4.87 -6.48 -12.14
CA ALA A 62 -4.14 -5.20 -12.12
C ALA A 62 -4.83 -4.18 -13.03
N MET A 63 -4.98 -2.93 -12.54
CA MET A 63 -5.58 -1.83 -13.30
C MET A 63 -4.87 -0.51 -13.02
N GLY A 64 -4.50 0.19 -14.08
CA GLY A 64 -3.80 1.47 -13.97
C GLY A 64 -3.23 1.92 -15.30
N VAL A 65 -2.30 2.87 -15.23
CA VAL A 65 -1.66 3.46 -16.41
C VAL A 65 -0.14 3.27 -16.34
N ILE A 66 0.44 2.80 -17.44
CA ILE A 66 1.88 2.68 -17.65
C ILE A 66 2.28 3.39 -18.95
N GLY A 67 3.56 3.59 -19.20
CA GLY A 67 4.06 4.06 -20.48
C GLY A 67 4.14 2.92 -21.52
N ALA A 68 4.14 3.29 -22.81
CA ALA A 68 4.39 2.36 -23.91
C ALA A 68 5.90 2.19 -24.15
N ASP A 69 6.68 1.96 -23.10
CA ASP A 69 8.14 1.89 -23.07
C ASP A 69 8.69 0.58 -22.49
N ASP A 70 10.01 0.48 -22.33
CA ASP A 70 10.67 -0.72 -21.79
C ASP A 70 10.28 -0.98 -20.33
N LEU A 71 10.07 0.07 -19.54
CA LEU A 71 9.66 -0.07 -18.14
C LEU A 71 8.22 -0.57 -18.02
N GLY A 72 7.33 -0.12 -18.91
CA GLY A 72 5.96 -0.62 -18.98
C GLY A 72 5.92 -2.10 -19.41
N ARG A 73 6.76 -2.50 -20.38
CA ARG A 73 6.92 -3.90 -20.76
C ARG A 73 7.46 -4.76 -19.63
N PHE A 74 8.41 -4.23 -18.85
CA PHE A 74 8.94 -4.89 -17.67
C PHE A 74 7.83 -5.16 -16.64
N LEU A 75 7.03 -4.16 -16.27
CA LEU A 75 5.91 -4.34 -15.33
C LEU A 75 4.86 -5.35 -15.83
N CYS A 76 4.58 -5.34 -17.14
CA CYS A 76 3.72 -6.34 -17.75
C CYS A 76 4.29 -7.76 -17.62
N ALA A 77 5.59 -7.94 -17.86
CA ALA A 77 6.25 -9.23 -17.73
C ALA A 77 6.27 -9.73 -16.28
N GLU A 78 6.48 -8.84 -15.31
CA GLU A 78 6.39 -9.17 -13.88
C GLU A 78 4.97 -9.63 -13.51
N CYS A 79 3.93 -8.90 -13.94
CA CYS A 79 2.55 -9.33 -13.73
C CYS A 79 2.29 -10.72 -14.33
N ASP A 80 2.75 -10.97 -15.57
CA ASP A 80 2.59 -12.27 -16.24
C ASP A 80 3.32 -13.39 -15.49
N ALA A 81 4.56 -13.13 -15.01
CA ALA A 81 5.37 -14.10 -14.26
C ALA A 81 4.72 -14.50 -12.93
N HIS A 82 3.95 -13.60 -12.33
CA HIS A 82 3.22 -13.81 -11.08
C HIS A 82 1.73 -14.18 -11.29
N GLY A 83 1.28 -14.46 -12.52
CA GLY A 83 -0.11 -14.85 -12.77
C GLY A 83 -1.14 -13.75 -12.53
N VAL A 84 -0.72 -12.48 -12.40
CA VAL A 84 -1.60 -11.33 -12.21
C VAL A 84 -2.30 -10.96 -13.52
N ALA A 85 -3.62 -10.95 -13.53
CA ALA A 85 -4.42 -10.60 -14.71
C ALA A 85 -4.31 -9.08 -14.97
N ARG A 86 -3.60 -8.68 -16.00
CA ARG A 86 -3.24 -7.28 -16.29
C ARG A 86 -3.99 -6.60 -17.43
N ALA A 87 -5.13 -7.14 -17.84
CA ALA A 87 -5.93 -6.55 -18.94
C ALA A 87 -6.36 -5.09 -18.64
N GLY A 88 -6.40 -4.70 -17.36
CA GLY A 88 -6.67 -3.34 -16.92
C GLY A 88 -5.47 -2.38 -16.92
N LEU A 89 -4.23 -2.86 -17.15
CA LEU A 89 -3.08 -1.99 -17.31
C LEU A 89 -3.05 -1.39 -18.72
N ARG A 90 -3.16 -0.06 -18.79
CA ARG A 90 -3.24 0.67 -20.07
C ARG A 90 -1.90 1.36 -20.35
N ALA A 91 -1.27 0.96 -21.47
CA ALA A 91 -0.07 1.65 -21.96
C ALA A 91 -0.47 2.92 -22.72
N LEU A 92 0.00 4.08 -22.24
CA LEU A 92 -0.24 5.38 -22.91
C LEU A 92 0.81 5.61 -23.99
N PRO A 93 0.41 5.81 -25.25
CA PRO A 93 1.34 6.11 -26.33
C PRO A 93 2.12 7.42 -26.06
N GLY A 94 3.43 7.38 -26.27
CA GLY A 94 4.31 8.54 -26.08
C GLY A 94 4.57 8.93 -24.60
N GLY A 95 3.96 8.22 -23.64
CA GLY A 95 4.22 8.39 -22.22
C GLY A 95 5.36 7.46 -21.75
N ALA A 96 6.21 7.94 -20.86
CA ALA A 96 7.15 7.10 -20.11
C ALA A 96 6.45 6.49 -18.89
N THR A 97 6.83 5.28 -18.50
CA THR A 97 6.33 4.65 -17.28
C THR A 97 6.84 5.40 -16.04
N MET A 98 6.00 5.51 -15.03
CA MET A 98 6.34 6.07 -13.74
C MET A 98 7.55 5.36 -13.14
N SER A 99 8.48 6.11 -12.55
CA SER A 99 9.69 5.56 -11.96
C SER A 99 10.11 6.29 -10.69
N VAL A 100 10.86 5.60 -9.86
CA VAL A 100 11.42 6.13 -8.62
C VAL A 100 12.91 5.80 -8.56
N ASP A 101 13.75 6.80 -8.34
CA ASP A 101 15.13 6.62 -7.92
C ASP A 101 15.18 6.61 -6.38
N ALA A 102 15.36 5.44 -5.80
CA ALA A 102 15.51 5.25 -4.36
C ALA A 102 16.99 5.22 -3.99
N ILE A 103 17.51 6.33 -3.48
CA ILE A 103 18.93 6.45 -3.11
C ILE A 103 19.12 5.98 -1.67
N ASN A 104 19.86 4.89 -1.50
CA ASN A 104 20.21 4.31 -0.19
C ASN A 104 21.61 4.74 0.20
N VAL A 105 21.76 5.38 1.34
CA VAL A 105 23.06 5.80 1.89
C VAL A 105 23.56 4.73 2.85
N LEU A 106 24.61 4.00 2.47
CA LEU A 106 25.11 2.85 3.21
C LEU A 106 25.66 3.22 4.60
N GLU A 107 26.34 4.38 4.73
CA GLU A 107 26.89 4.84 6.02
C GLU A 107 25.80 5.14 7.06
N THR A 108 24.62 5.59 6.64
CA THR A 108 23.57 6.05 7.57
C THR A 108 22.35 5.15 7.59
N GLY A 109 22.22 4.23 6.61
CA GLY A 109 21.01 3.41 6.42
C GLY A 109 19.79 4.23 5.98
N ARG A 110 19.94 5.54 5.70
CA ARG A 110 18.84 6.42 5.31
C ARG A 110 18.57 6.32 3.82
N ARG A 111 17.32 6.61 3.45
CA ARG A 111 16.86 6.54 2.07
C ARG A 111 16.16 7.84 1.66
N THR A 112 16.36 8.23 0.39
CA THR A 112 15.66 9.36 -0.24
C THR A 112 15.11 8.90 -1.58
N HIS A 113 13.86 9.26 -1.88
CA HIS A 113 13.19 8.89 -3.13
C HIS A 113 13.05 10.12 -4.04
N PHE A 114 13.39 9.92 -5.32
CA PHE A 114 13.14 10.87 -6.39
C PHE A 114 12.09 10.27 -7.31
N PHE A 115 10.92 10.85 -7.31
CA PHE A 115 9.76 10.34 -8.01
C PHE A 115 9.57 11.06 -9.35
N HIS A 116 9.33 10.29 -10.41
CA HIS A 116 9.02 10.78 -11.74
C HIS A 116 7.65 10.26 -12.16
N SER A 117 6.63 11.12 -12.16
CA SER A 117 5.22 10.75 -12.35
C SER A 117 4.86 10.32 -13.77
N CYS A 118 5.53 10.88 -14.81
CA CYS A 118 5.38 10.45 -16.22
C CYS A 118 3.92 10.19 -16.64
N ALA A 119 3.64 9.02 -17.25
CA ALA A 119 2.30 8.59 -17.65
C ALA A 119 1.31 8.54 -16.48
N GLY A 120 1.80 8.27 -15.25
CA GLY A 120 0.99 8.31 -14.03
C GLY A 120 0.33 9.66 -13.78
N ALA A 121 0.98 10.78 -14.17
CA ALA A 121 0.40 12.11 -14.02
C ALA A 121 -0.89 12.30 -14.85
N ALA A 122 -1.02 11.59 -15.98
CA ALA A 122 -2.16 11.65 -16.89
C ALA A 122 -3.28 10.63 -16.56
N MET A 123 -3.10 9.81 -15.52
CA MET A 123 -4.14 8.88 -15.09
C MET A 123 -5.38 9.63 -14.62
N THR A 124 -6.55 9.22 -15.11
CA THR A 124 -7.84 9.83 -14.78
C THR A 124 -8.86 8.74 -14.45
N PRO A 125 -10.01 9.06 -13.84
CA PRO A 125 -11.10 8.11 -13.61
C PRO A 125 -11.57 7.37 -14.86
N GLY A 126 -11.41 7.95 -16.04
CA GLY A 126 -11.75 7.32 -17.32
C GLY A 126 -10.89 6.11 -17.71
N HIS A 127 -9.78 5.87 -17.02
CA HIS A 127 -8.94 4.68 -17.21
C HIS A 127 -9.42 3.46 -16.40
N PHE A 128 -10.39 3.63 -15.49
CA PHE A 128 -10.89 2.57 -14.63
C PHE A 128 -12.23 2.03 -15.15
N ASP A 129 -12.21 0.83 -15.71
CA ASP A 129 -13.39 0.13 -16.22
C ASP A 129 -13.65 -1.14 -15.40
N PHE A 130 -14.71 -1.13 -14.62
CA PHE A 130 -15.09 -2.24 -13.73
C PHE A 130 -16.06 -3.24 -14.36
N SER A 131 -16.40 -3.10 -15.65
CA SER A 131 -17.41 -3.92 -16.31
C SER A 131 -17.03 -5.40 -16.42
N ALA A 132 -15.74 -5.69 -16.59
CA ALA A 132 -15.22 -7.05 -16.77
C ALA A 132 -14.65 -7.68 -15.49
N THR A 133 -14.39 -6.89 -14.43
CA THR A 133 -13.77 -7.41 -13.21
C THR A 133 -14.66 -8.38 -12.45
N ARG A 134 -14.05 -9.44 -11.94
CA ARG A 134 -14.68 -10.41 -11.03
C ARG A 134 -14.17 -10.27 -9.60
N ALA A 135 -13.27 -9.35 -9.34
CA ALA A 135 -12.75 -9.10 -8.01
C ALA A 135 -13.85 -8.74 -7.00
N ARG A 136 -13.66 -9.11 -5.74
CA ARG A 136 -14.51 -8.74 -4.62
C ARG A 136 -14.10 -7.42 -4.01
N ILE A 137 -12.78 -7.16 -3.95
CA ILE A 137 -12.20 -5.98 -3.32
C ILE A 137 -11.43 -5.17 -4.36
N LEU A 138 -11.59 -3.85 -4.34
CA LEU A 138 -10.69 -2.90 -4.98
C LEU A 138 -9.71 -2.39 -3.92
N HIS A 139 -8.42 -2.56 -4.17
CA HIS A 139 -7.35 -1.80 -3.53
C HIS A 139 -6.90 -0.71 -4.49
N LEU A 140 -6.96 0.55 -4.07
CA LEU A 140 -6.68 1.72 -4.92
C LEU A 140 -5.60 2.60 -4.27
N GLY A 141 -4.64 3.07 -5.03
CA GLY A 141 -3.60 4.02 -4.57
C GLY A 141 -2.90 4.69 -5.74
N LEU A 142 -2.16 5.71 -5.53
CA LEU A 142 -1.79 6.51 -4.38
C LEU A 142 -2.22 7.97 -4.58
N PRO A 143 -3.12 8.52 -3.79
CA PRO A 143 -3.38 9.97 -3.78
C PRO A 143 -2.10 10.76 -3.48
N GLY A 144 -1.86 11.79 -4.29
CA GLY A 144 -0.64 12.59 -4.25
C GLY A 144 0.39 12.24 -5.31
N ALA A 145 0.29 11.05 -5.93
CA ALA A 145 1.20 10.59 -6.99
C ALA A 145 0.69 10.85 -8.41
N HIS A 146 -0.58 11.15 -8.59
CA HIS A 146 -1.26 11.22 -9.90
C HIS A 146 -2.00 12.53 -10.07
N ALA A 147 -1.33 13.52 -10.67
CA ALA A 147 -1.83 14.89 -10.74
C ALA A 147 -3.25 15.04 -11.30
N ALA A 148 -3.61 14.29 -12.35
CA ALA A 148 -4.95 14.36 -12.93
C ALA A 148 -6.03 13.64 -12.10
N MET A 149 -5.65 12.76 -11.15
CA MET A 149 -6.55 12.17 -10.18
C MET A 149 -6.75 13.05 -8.95
N ASP A 150 -5.77 13.91 -8.62
CA ASP A 150 -5.74 14.73 -7.42
C ASP A 150 -6.55 16.02 -7.51
N VAL A 151 -7.14 16.29 -8.66
CA VAL A 151 -7.97 17.48 -8.92
C VAL A 151 -9.45 17.12 -8.97
N PRO A 152 -10.37 18.10 -8.83
CA PRO A 152 -11.79 17.86 -8.95
C PRO A 152 -12.16 17.15 -10.27
N TRP A 153 -13.05 16.16 -10.18
CA TRP A 153 -13.51 15.41 -11.34
C TRP A 153 -15.03 15.45 -11.43
N ARG A 154 -15.57 16.22 -12.40
CA ARG A 154 -17.03 16.52 -12.50
C ARG A 154 -17.53 17.07 -11.18
N ASP A 155 -18.48 16.39 -10.54
CA ASP A 155 -19.10 16.78 -9.26
C ASP A 155 -18.36 16.19 -8.04
N ASP A 156 -17.27 15.44 -8.24
CA ASP A 156 -16.49 14.83 -7.18
C ASP A 156 -15.28 15.68 -6.78
N ALA A 157 -14.94 15.66 -5.50
CA ALA A 157 -13.86 16.44 -4.92
C ALA A 157 -12.49 16.13 -5.57
N ASN A 158 -12.29 14.89 -6.04
CA ASN A 158 -11.13 14.46 -6.79
C ASN A 158 -11.44 13.19 -7.59
N GLY A 159 -10.52 12.76 -8.45
CA GLY A 159 -10.66 11.56 -9.26
C GLY A 159 -10.74 10.27 -8.44
N TRP A 160 -10.12 10.24 -7.26
CA TRP A 160 -10.15 9.07 -6.36
C TRP A 160 -11.57 8.78 -5.87
N VAL A 161 -12.30 9.82 -5.47
CA VAL A 161 -13.73 9.72 -5.10
C VAL A 161 -14.55 9.16 -6.26
N ALA A 162 -14.34 9.65 -7.47
CA ALA A 162 -15.06 9.19 -8.66
C ALA A 162 -14.84 7.69 -8.91
N VAL A 163 -13.58 7.21 -8.80
CA VAL A 163 -13.21 5.79 -8.97
C VAL A 163 -13.84 4.94 -7.88
N LEU A 164 -13.73 5.34 -6.60
CA LEU A 164 -14.32 4.61 -5.47
C LEU A 164 -15.84 4.48 -5.61
N LYS A 165 -16.53 5.56 -5.98
CA LYS A 165 -17.98 5.55 -6.26
C LYS A 165 -18.33 4.59 -7.40
N ALA A 166 -17.53 4.58 -8.48
CA ALA A 166 -17.74 3.68 -9.61
C ALA A 166 -17.53 2.22 -9.22
N ALA A 167 -16.48 1.91 -8.45
CA ALA A 167 -16.19 0.57 -7.95
C ALA A 167 -17.33 0.04 -7.05
N ARG A 168 -17.83 0.86 -6.11
CA ARG A 168 -18.95 0.48 -5.26
C ARG A 168 -20.23 0.23 -6.08
N ARG A 169 -20.52 1.06 -7.08
CA ARG A 169 -21.66 0.79 -8.01
C ARG A 169 -21.49 -0.51 -8.79
N ALA A 170 -20.25 -0.91 -9.08
CA ALA A 170 -19.94 -2.20 -9.71
C ALA A 170 -19.95 -3.36 -8.71
N GLY A 171 -20.22 -3.12 -7.41
CA GLY A 171 -20.34 -4.14 -6.37
C GLY A 171 -19.01 -4.59 -5.76
N LEU A 172 -17.93 -3.82 -5.91
CA LEU A 172 -16.67 -4.06 -5.19
C LEU A 172 -16.71 -3.43 -3.80
N ARG A 173 -16.07 -4.07 -2.84
CA ARG A 173 -15.65 -3.44 -1.58
C ARG A 173 -14.35 -2.66 -1.82
N THR A 174 -14.13 -1.60 -1.11
CA THR A 174 -13.09 -0.62 -1.44
C THR A 174 -12.12 -0.38 -0.29
N ASN A 175 -10.83 -0.32 -0.63
CA ASN A 175 -9.73 0.14 0.23
C ASN A 175 -8.93 1.20 -0.51
N LEU A 176 -8.42 2.20 0.20
CA LEU A 176 -7.54 3.23 -0.34
C LEU A 176 -6.23 3.23 0.43
N GLU A 177 -5.13 3.10 -0.30
CA GLU A 177 -3.78 3.30 0.21
C GLU A 177 -3.34 4.74 -0.02
N LEU A 178 -2.59 5.28 0.94
CA LEU A 178 -2.10 6.64 0.92
C LEU A 178 -0.59 6.68 0.76
N MET A 179 -0.09 7.74 0.15
CA MET A 179 1.34 8.07 0.13
C MET A 179 1.63 9.03 1.26
N THR A 180 2.54 8.66 2.15
CA THR A 180 2.97 9.56 3.24
C THR A 180 3.57 10.85 2.65
N THR A 181 2.87 11.96 2.86
CA THR A 181 3.23 13.32 2.45
C THR A 181 2.86 14.29 3.57
N SER A 182 2.68 15.58 3.29
CA SER A 182 2.23 16.51 4.34
C SER A 182 0.83 16.16 4.86
N ALA A 183 0.59 16.34 6.16
CA ALA A 183 -0.69 16.06 6.78
C ALA A 183 -1.86 16.83 6.11
N GLY A 184 -1.60 18.08 5.67
CA GLY A 184 -2.58 18.88 4.94
C GLY A 184 -2.98 18.24 3.61
N ARG A 185 -1.99 17.75 2.83
CA ARG A 185 -2.25 17.11 1.54
C ARG A 185 -2.96 15.77 1.70
N LEU A 186 -2.57 14.96 2.70
CA LEU A 186 -3.27 13.73 3.04
C LEU A 186 -4.74 13.99 3.40
N ALA A 187 -5.01 15.01 4.22
CA ALA A 187 -6.35 15.38 4.61
C ALA A 187 -7.19 15.88 3.41
N GLU A 188 -6.60 16.71 2.56
CA GLU A 188 -7.25 17.25 1.36
C GLU A 188 -7.72 16.15 0.42
N LEU A 189 -6.83 15.20 0.10
CA LEU A 189 -7.10 14.15 -0.88
C LEU A 189 -7.87 12.96 -0.30
N GLY A 190 -7.55 12.56 0.94
CA GLY A 190 -8.07 11.34 1.53
C GLY A 190 -9.42 11.50 2.23
N ARG A 191 -9.68 12.64 2.92
CA ARG A 191 -10.96 12.82 3.64
C ARG A 191 -12.20 12.70 2.77
N PRO A 192 -12.25 13.27 1.54
CA PRO A 192 -13.40 13.09 0.66
C PRO A 192 -13.66 11.64 0.26
N CYS A 193 -12.65 10.76 0.34
CA CYS A 193 -12.76 9.34 0.01
C CYS A 193 -13.44 8.52 1.11
N LEU A 194 -13.35 8.92 2.38
CA LEU A 194 -13.82 8.14 3.55
C LEU A 194 -15.26 7.61 3.43
N PRO A 195 -16.26 8.38 2.94
CA PRO A 195 -17.63 7.87 2.78
C PRO A 195 -17.78 6.74 1.75
N HIS A 196 -16.72 6.49 0.96
CA HIS A 196 -16.72 5.55 -0.15
C HIS A 196 -15.79 4.35 0.09
N LEU A 197 -15.23 4.21 1.31
CA LEU A 197 -14.37 3.11 1.71
C LEU A 197 -15.13 2.08 2.55
N ASP A 198 -14.81 0.81 2.34
CA ASP A 198 -15.26 -0.30 3.20
C ASP A 198 -14.15 -0.71 4.17
N PHE A 199 -12.88 -0.45 3.81
CA PHE A 199 -11.70 -0.63 4.63
C PHE A 199 -10.79 0.60 4.54
N LEU A 200 -10.05 0.86 5.61
CA LEU A 200 -8.95 1.82 5.62
C LEU A 200 -7.79 1.23 6.42
N ILE A 201 -6.68 0.94 5.73
CA ILE A 201 -5.47 0.36 6.30
C ILE A 201 -4.36 1.35 6.02
N VAL A 202 -3.83 2.00 7.07
CA VAL A 202 -2.90 3.12 6.96
C VAL A 202 -1.90 3.11 8.12
N ASN A 203 -0.82 3.91 8.04
CA ASN A 203 0.10 4.06 9.15
C ASN A 203 -0.40 5.06 10.20
N ASP A 204 0.31 5.14 11.33
CA ASP A 204 -0.02 6.02 12.45
C ASP A 204 -0.02 7.51 12.10
N PHE A 205 0.86 7.96 11.20
CA PHE A 205 0.89 9.35 10.74
C PHE A 205 -0.30 9.68 9.82
N GLU A 206 -0.58 8.80 8.87
CA GLU A 206 -1.66 8.97 7.90
C GLU A 206 -3.03 9.01 8.57
N ILE A 207 -3.28 8.13 9.54
CA ILE A 207 -4.54 8.13 10.28
C ILE A 207 -4.72 9.43 11.06
N GLY A 208 -3.64 9.94 11.66
CA GLY A 208 -3.62 11.22 12.35
C GLY A 208 -3.97 12.39 11.43
N ALA A 209 -3.36 12.44 10.24
CA ALA A 209 -3.63 13.45 9.22
C ALA A 209 -5.10 13.45 8.77
N LEU A 210 -5.65 12.26 8.49
CA LEU A 210 -7.06 12.12 8.12
C LEU A 210 -8.01 12.52 9.25
N ALA A 211 -7.72 12.13 10.49
CA ALA A 211 -8.54 12.48 11.65
C ALA A 211 -8.41 13.97 12.05
N GLY A 212 -7.27 14.58 11.76
CA GLY A 212 -6.90 15.93 12.22
C GLY A 212 -6.39 15.90 13.66
N LEU A 213 -5.72 14.83 14.06
CA LEU A 213 -5.17 14.60 15.40
C LEU A 213 -3.69 14.25 15.29
N PRO A 214 -2.80 14.78 16.16
CA PRO A 214 -1.44 14.29 16.26
C PRO A 214 -1.45 12.89 16.87
N THR A 215 -0.82 11.94 16.17
CA THR A 215 -0.72 10.52 16.55
C THR A 215 0.71 10.08 16.82
N ARG A 216 1.67 10.99 16.66
CA ARG A 216 3.07 10.84 17.05
C ARG A 216 3.46 11.82 18.11
N ARG A 217 4.33 11.38 19.01
CA ARG A 217 4.93 12.22 20.06
C ARG A 217 6.12 13.00 19.50
N PRO A 218 6.66 13.98 20.25
CA PRO A 218 7.83 14.75 19.81
C PRO A 218 9.09 13.91 19.54
N ASP A 219 9.21 12.73 20.14
CA ASP A 219 10.28 11.77 19.92
C ASP A 219 10.02 10.81 18.75
N ASP A 220 9.00 11.11 17.93
CA ASP A 220 8.52 10.33 16.78
C ASP A 220 7.92 8.95 17.13
N SER A 221 7.75 8.63 18.41
CA SER A 221 7.04 7.43 18.85
C SER A 221 5.54 7.56 18.66
N THR A 222 4.86 6.42 18.43
CA THR A 222 3.41 6.40 18.24
C THR A 222 2.66 6.67 19.56
N ASP A 223 1.71 7.61 19.56
CA ASP A 223 0.71 7.77 20.61
C ASP A 223 -0.47 6.85 20.34
N VAL A 224 -0.44 5.65 20.89
CA VAL A 224 -1.45 4.61 20.67
C VAL A 224 -2.85 5.06 21.11
N ALA A 225 -2.95 5.83 22.20
CA ALA A 225 -4.22 6.37 22.65
C ALA A 225 -4.79 7.38 21.64
N ALA A 226 -3.94 8.23 21.04
CA ALA A 226 -4.32 9.13 19.97
C ALA A 226 -4.73 8.38 18.69
N VAL A 227 -4.03 7.30 18.34
CA VAL A 227 -4.43 6.40 17.24
C VAL A 227 -5.84 5.84 17.48
N GLY A 228 -6.12 5.35 18.68
CA GLY A 228 -7.46 4.87 19.04
C GLY A 228 -8.56 5.94 18.90
N ARG A 229 -8.27 7.19 19.29
CA ARG A 229 -9.18 8.34 19.06
C ARG A 229 -9.34 8.65 17.57
N ALA A 230 -8.27 8.63 16.80
CA ALA A 230 -8.30 8.86 15.36
C ALA A 230 -9.16 7.81 14.64
N ILE A 231 -9.02 6.53 14.98
CA ILE A 231 -9.89 5.45 14.47
C ILE A 231 -11.35 5.75 14.72
N ALA A 232 -11.73 6.14 15.95
CA ALA A 232 -13.11 6.47 16.29
C ALA A 232 -13.65 7.61 15.41
N VAL A 233 -12.88 8.70 15.29
CA VAL A 233 -13.23 9.85 14.44
C VAL A 233 -13.45 9.44 12.98
N LEU A 234 -12.59 8.55 12.43
CA LEU A 234 -12.70 8.12 11.03
C LEU A 234 -13.89 7.19 10.81
N LEU A 235 -14.21 6.31 11.75
CA LEU A 235 -15.41 5.47 11.70
C LEU A 235 -16.70 6.29 11.70
N GLU A 236 -16.72 7.43 12.41
CA GLU A 236 -17.86 8.36 12.38
C GLU A 236 -17.99 9.11 11.04
N ARG A 237 -16.85 9.48 10.42
CA ARG A 237 -16.80 10.28 9.18
C ARG A 237 -16.98 9.45 7.91
N GLY A 238 -16.70 8.15 7.97
CA GLY A 238 -16.65 7.28 6.79
C GLY A 238 -17.66 6.15 6.84
N ALA A 239 -17.61 5.30 5.82
CA ALA A 239 -18.48 4.13 5.68
C ALA A 239 -17.76 2.79 6.04
N MET A 240 -16.48 2.85 6.45
CA MET A 240 -15.65 1.67 6.68
C MET A 240 -16.24 0.72 7.71
N ASP A 241 -16.18 -0.59 7.42
CA ASP A 241 -16.42 -1.64 8.40
C ASP A 241 -15.20 -1.76 9.34
N TRP A 242 -13.99 -1.56 8.79
CA TRP A 242 -12.75 -1.63 9.54
C TRP A 242 -11.82 -0.46 9.21
N VAL A 243 -11.26 0.14 10.25
CA VAL A 243 -10.14 1.09 10.19
C VAL A 243 -8.98 0.48 10.97
N VAL A 244 -7.82 0.35 10.32
CA VAL A 244 -6.61 -0.26 10.90
C VAL A 244 -5.45 0.71 10.75
N ALA A 245 -4.76 0.97 11.86
CA ALA A 245 -3.53 1.75 11.87
C ALA A 245 -2.36 0.87 12.31
N HIS A 246 -1.32 0.79 11.47
CA HIS A 246 -0.10 0.05 11.76
C HIS A 246 1.07 0.98 12.05
N PHE A 247 2.01 0.50 12.84
CA PHE A 247 3.24 1.20 13.23
C PHE A 247 4.29 0.16 13.70
N PRO A 248 5.55 0.54 13.95
CA PRO A 248 6.61 -0.44 14.21
C PRO A 248 6.33 -1.41 15.36
N GLU A 249 5.67 -0.97 16.43
CA GLU A 249 5.40 -1.78 17.62
C GLU A 249 4.19 -2.71 17.43
N GLY A 250 3.27 -2.39 16.51
CA GLY A 250 2.05 -3.16 16.32
C GLY A 250 1.01 -2.48 15.45
N ALA A 251 -0.25 -2.84 15.67
CA ALA A 251 -1.40 -2.23 15.01
C ALA A 251 -2.60 -2.14 15.93
N VAL A 252 -3.49 -1.19 15.64
CA VAL A 252 -4.80 -1.05 16.28
C VAL A 252 -5.87 -1.11 15.20
N ALA A 253 -6.85 -1.99 15.38
CA ALA A 253 -8.03 -2.11 14.54
C ALA A 253 -9.28 -1.62 15.28
N GLY A 254 -10.12 -0.87 14.58
CA GLY A 254 -11.47 -0.52 15.06
C GLY A 254 -12.53 -0.91 14.04
N GLY A 255 -13.55 -1.60 14.53
CA GLY A 255 -14.72 -2.00 13.76
C GLY A 255 -15.89 -1.04 13.95
N ARG A 256 -16.73 -0.93 12.95
CA ARG A 256 -17.99 -0.16 13.01
C ARG A 256 -18.96 -0.71 14.05
N ASP A 257 -18.87 -2.01 14.36
CA ASP A 257 -19.65 -2.70 15.40
C ASP A 257 -19.19 -2.37 16.84
N GLY A 258 -18.18 -1.50 16.99
CA GLY A 258 -17.60 -1.14 18.27
C GLY A 258 -16.40 -2.00 18.69
N THR A 259 -16.06 -3.05 17.92
CA THR A 259 -14.86 -3.86 18.18
C THR A 259 -13.61 -3.00 18.22
N ARG A 260 -12.72 -3.25 19.18
CA ARG A 260 -11.38 -2.67 19.28
C ARG A 260 -10.38 -3.78 19.57
N LEU A 261 -9.30 -3.83 18.81
CA LEU A 261 -8.25 -4.83 18.98
C LEU A 261 -6.88 -4.19 18.71
N ALA A 262 -5.96 -4.43 19.62
CA ALA A 262 -4.54 -4.10 19.42
C ALA A 262 -3.72 -5.39 19.38
N LEU A 263 -2.77 -5.48 18.44
CA LEU A 263 -1.87 -6.61 18.32
C LEU A 263 -0.44 -6.11 18.13
N GLY A 264 0.51 -6.70 18.86
CA GLY A 264 1.94 -6.40 18.69
C GLY A 264 2.49 -6.94 17.37
N SER A 265 3.46 -6.27 16.80
CA SER A 265 4.18 -6.76 15.62
C SER A 265 5.01 -7.99 15.94
N VAL A 266 5.45 -8.74 14.93
CA VAL A 266 6.36 -9.88 15.11
C VAL A 266 7.67 -9.39 15.74
N ALA A 267 8.12 -10.06 16.81
CA ALA A 267 9.34 -9.72 17.54
C ALA A 267 10.61 -10.19 16.80
N MET A 268 10.72 -9.81 15.52
CA MET A 268 11.80 -10.23 14.63
C MET A 268 13.15 -9.66 15.12
N PRO A 269 14.23 -10.48 15.18
CA PRO A 269 15.57 -10.00 15.51
C PRO A 269 16.07 -8.99 14.47
N ALA A 270 16.81 -7.97 14.92
CA ALA A 270 17.39 -6.95 14.03
C ALA A 270 18.33 -7.55 12.95
N SER A 271 19.00 -8.67 13.26
CA SER A 271 19.87 -9.39 12.32
C SER A 271 19.14 -10.04 11.15
N GLU A 272 17.81 -10.21 11.24
CA GLU A 272 16.98 -10.78 10.18
C GLU A 272 16.38 -9.67 9.27
N VAL A 273 16.56 -8.39 9.64
CA VAL A 273 16.04 -7.26 8.86
C VAL A 273 17.03 -6.87 7.78
N ALA A 274 16.69 -7.13 6.53
CA ALA A 274 17.44 -6.69 5.35
C ALA A 274 16.99 -5.31 4.86
N GLY A 275 15.69 -4.98 5.02
CA GLY A 275 15.09 -3.69 4.63
C GLY A 275 13.72 -3.50 5.25
N VAL A 276 13.18 -2.28 5.18
CA VAL A 276 11.85 -1.95 5.70
C VAL A 276 10.88 -1.48 4.59
N ASN A 277 11.36 -1.43 3.33
CA ASN A 277 10.53 -1.05 2.20
C ASN A 277 9.47 -2.12 1.94
N GLY A 278 8.25 -1.68 1.62
CA GLY A 278 7.14 -2.58 1.34
C GLY A 278 6.53 -3.26 2.58
N ALA A 279 7.07 -3.03 3.80
CA ALA A 279 6.48 -3.63 5.00
C ALA A 279 5.03 -3.18 5.25
N GLY A 280 4.71 -1.91 4.92
CA GLY A 280 3.34 -1.38 4.97
C GLY A 280 2.43 -2.03 3.93
N ASP A 281 2.94 -2.19 2.70
CA ASP A 281 2.21 -2.84 1.60
C ASP A 281 1.94 -4.31 1.93
N ALA A 282 2.96 -5.05 2.40
CA ALA A 282 2.83 -6.43 2.83
C ALA A 282 1.87 -6.59 4.04
N PHE A 283 1.87 -5.63 4.98
CA PHE A 283 0.88 -5.57 6.05
C PHE A 283 -0.53 -5.42 5.46
N ALA A 284 -0.72 -4.47 4.55
CA ALA A 284 -2.00 -4.23 3.91
C ALA A 284 -2.46 -5.44 3.08
N ALA A 285 -1.54 -6.13 2.38
CA ALA A 285 -1.84 -7.35 1.64
C ALA A 285 -2.33 -8.48 2.56
N GLY A 286 -1.65 -8.71 3.69
CA GLY A 286 -2.10 -9.68 4.70
C GLY A 286 -3.47 -9.35 5.28
N MET A 287 -3.74 -8.07 5.57
CA MET A 287 -5.06 -7.61 6.01
C MET A 287 -6.13 -7.86 4.95
N ILE A 288 -5.90 -7.42 3.71
CA ILE A 288 -6.86 -7.53 2.59
C ILE A 288 -7.14 -9.00 2.27
N TYR A 289 -6.11 -9.87 2.30
CA TYR A 289 -6.28 -11.30 2.13
C TYR A 289 -7.21 -11.90 3.19
N GLY A 290 -6.92 -11.67 4.48
CA GLY A 290 -7.74 -12.19 5.57
C GLY A 290 -9.18 -11.65 5.54
N LEU A 291 -9.37 -10.35 5.27
CA LEU A 291 -10.70 -9.75 5.11
C LEU A 291 -11.46 -10.31 3.89
N HIS A 292 -10.74 -10.60 2.79
CA HIS A 292 -11.32 -11.24 1.62
C HIS A 292 -11.80 -12.67 1.93
N GLU A 293 -11.01 -13.45 2.63
CA GLU A 293 -11.34 -14.82 3.01
C GLU A 293 -12.30 -14.90 4.22
N GLY A 294 -12.69 -13.76 4.80
CA GLY A 294 -13.66 -13.67 5.90
C GLY A 294 -13.11 -14.12 7.25
N TRP A 295 -11.81 -14.00 7.45
CA TRP A 295 -11.17 -14.36 8.71
C TRP A 295 -11.55 -13.42 9.85
N PRO A 296 -11.52 -13.90 11.11
CA PRO A 296 -11.59 -13.03 12.28
C PRO A 296 -10.51 -11.94 12.22
N ILE A 297 -10.83 -10.73 12.69
CA ILE A 297 -9.91 -9.57 12.61
C ILE A 297 -8.56 -9.83 13.32
N ALA A 298 -8.55 -10.63 14.38
CA ALA A 298 -7.33 -11.02 15.08
C ALA A 298 -6.38 -11.82 14.17
N ASP A 299 -6.93 -12.74 13.37
CA ASP A 299 -6.17 -13.56 12.43
C ASP A 299 -5.71 -12.72 11.22
N CYS A 300 -6.54 -11.78 10.76
CA CYS A 300 -6.13 -10.80 9.74
C CYS A 300 -4.93 -9.98 10.21
N LEU A 301 -4.95 -9.43 11.44
CA LEU A 301 -3.83 -8.68 12.01
C LEU A 301 -2.58 -9.54 12.19
N ARG A 302 -2.75 -10.80 12.64
CA ARG A 302 -1.62 -11.74 12.79
C ARG A 302 -0.96 -12.00 11.44
N LEU A 303 -1.73 -12.28 10.38
CA LEU A 303 -1.18 -12.45 9.04
C LEU A 303 -0.52 -11.18 8.54
N ALA A 304 -1.13 -10.02 8.73
CA ALA A 304 -0.59 -8.73 8.32
C ALA A 304 0.79 -8.46 8.94
N HIS A 305 0.94 -8.65 10.24
CA HIS A 305 2.25 -8.51 10.91
C HIS A 305 3.25 -9.57 10.45
N SER A 306 2.80 -10.77 10.16
CA SER A 306 3.65 -11.86 9.67
C SER A 306 4.15 -11.58 8.25
N SER A 307 3.28 -11.07 7.38
CA SER A 307 3.63 -10.65 6.00
C SER A 307 4.60 -9.48 6.01
N ALA A 308 4.38 -8.48 6.88
CA ALA A 308 5.32 -7.37 7.06
C ALA A 308 6.69 -7.87 7.55
N ALA A 309 6.73 -8.81 8.49
CA ALA A 309 7.97 -9.42 8.96
C ALA A 309 8.68 -10.20 7.86
N ALA A 310 7.93 -10.93 7.03
CA ALA A 310 8.46 -11.64 5.88
C ALA A 310 9.07 -10.67 4.86
N SER A 311 8.36 -9.60 4.49
CA SER A 311 8.83 -8.56 3.57
C SER A 311 10.16 -7.95 4.04
N MET A 312 10.29 -7.62 5.32
CA MET A 312 11.50 -7.01 5.89
C MET A 312 12.77 -7.89 5.81
N ARG A 313 12.66 -9.17 5.46
CA ARG A 313 13.80 -10.08 5.25
C ARG A 313 14.44 -9.95 3.86
N ALA A 314 13.87 -9.15 3.00
CA ALA A 314 14.43 -8.78 1.70
C ALA A 314 14.67 -7.27 1.59
N VAL A 315 15.52 -6.86 0.66
CA VAL A 315 15.72 -5.44 0.32
C VAL A 315 14.62 -4.94 -0.61
N SER A 316 14.09 -5.84 -1.44
CA SER A 316 12.96 -5.60 -2.35
C SER A 316 11.66 -5.37 -1.58
N THR A 317 10.72 -4.66 -2.21
CA THR A 317 9.40 -4.36 -1.62
C THR A 317 8.50 -5.60 -1.49
N THR A 318 8.66 -6.59 -2.38
CA THR A 318 7.75 -7.75 -2.47
C THR A 318 8.43 -9.11 -2.35
N GLU A 319 9.75 -9.22 -2.64
CA GLU A 319 10.45 -10.52 -2.68
C GLU A 319 10.44 -11.30 -1.37
N GLY A 320 10.37 -10.60 -0.23
CA GLY A 320 10.38 -11.22 1.09
C GLY A 320 9.04 -11.86 1.47
N VAL A 321 7.93 -11.45 0.85
CA VAL A 321 6.61 -12.04 1.14
C VAL A 321 6.59 -13.49 0.66
N ALA A 322 6.03 -14.37 1.48
CA ALA A 322 6.00 -15.81 1.30
C ALA A 322 4.56 -16.34 1.47
N PRO A 323 4.26 -17.59 1.14
CA PRO A 323 2.95 -18.18 1.35
C PRO A 323 2.44 -18.01 2.80
N VAL A 324 1.12 -17.87 2.96
CA VAL A 324 0.45 -17.60 4.24
C VAL A 324 1.01 -18.44 5.40
N ALA A 325 1.18 -19.75 5.18
CA ALA A 325 1.69 -20.65 6.22
C ALA A 325 3.13 -20.31 6.64
N GLU A 326 3.97 -19.93 5.69
CA GLU A 326 5.38 -19.54 5.95
C GLU A 326 5.46 -18.19 6.66
N CYS A 327 4.62 -17.22 6.25
CA CYS A 327 4.51 -15.94 6.94
C CYS A 327 4.08 -16.15 8.41
N LEU A 328 3.01 -16.92 8.65
CA LEU A 328 2.51 -17.19 10.00
C LEU A 328 3.54 -17.92 10.87
N ALA A 329 4.36 -18.81 10.29
CA ALA A 329 5.44 -19.49 10.99
C ALA A 329 6.50 -18.51 11.55
N LEU A 330 6.66 -17.31 10.99
CA LEU A 330 7.55 -16.28 11.57
C LEU A 330 7.03 -15.74 12.89
N ALA A 331 5.71 -15.54 13.01
CA ALA A 331 5.09 -15.15 14.27
C ALA A 331 5.13 -16.28 15.32
N GLU A 332 5.14 -17.53 14.89
CA GLU A 332 5.34 -18.68 15.80
C GLU A 332 6.79 -18.78 16.25
N LYS A 333 7.74 -18.57 15.32
CA LYS A 333 9.18 -18.65 15.58
C LYS A 333 9.67 -17.56 16.53
N TRP A 334 9.24 -16.32 16.34
CA TRP A 334 9.78 -15.17 17.08
C TRP A 334 8.82 -14.59 18.11
N GLY A 335 7.55 -15.03 18.10
CA GLY A 335 6.50 -14.46 18.92
C GLY A 335 6.04 -13.08 18.44
N LEU A 336 5.01 -12.58 19.10
CA LEU A 336 4.54 -11.20 18.93
C LEU A 336 5.04 -10.33 20.07
N ARG A 337 5.31 -9.06 19.80
CA ARG A 337 5.52 -8.06 20.82
C ARG A 337 4.27 -7.92 21.71
N PRO A 338 4.37 -7.38 22.93
CA PRO A 338 3.20 -7.01 23.71
C PRO A 338 2.25 -6.15 22.89
N ALA A 339 0.94 -6.33 23.07
CA ALA A 339 -0.04 -5.47 22.44
C ALA A 339 0.22 -4.00 22.82
N PRO A 340 0.24 -3.08 21.85
CA PRO A 340 0.44 -1.67 22.14
C PRO A 340 -0.73 -1.13 22.95
N GLY A 341 -0.40 -0.35 24.03
CA GLY A 341 -1.36 0.20 25.00
C GLY A 341 -1.37 1.72 25.04
#